data_2ff5645c4822dca4b71743d800dbbec4
#
_entry.id   2ff5645c4822dca4b71743d800dbbec4
#
_cell.length_a   1.000
_cell.length_b   1.000
_cell.length_c   1.000
_cell.angle_alpha   90.00
_cell.angle_beta   90.00
_cell.angle_gamma   90.00
#
_symmetry.space_group_name_H-M   'P 1'
#
loop_
_entity.id
_entity.type
_entity.pdbx_description
1 polymer ?
#
loop_
_entity_poly.entity_id
_entity_poly.type
_entity_poly.pdbx_seq_one_letter_code
_entity_poly.pdbx_strand_id
1 'polypeptide(L)'
;FDYAVLLTDVGQQTKALETWERLSGIYERLYRKAPQKYAYGYAGVLNNMAVLYSDKGDFDHCLSKYLKAVDIYDRLDREGPGIYDDDIARLKNNLGTLYSDRDEYNKALSEFNEAARIRFELLAKDNDPDSRSALADIYCNMATALQFSDHPQEALRYIAQAHAILDELDKEFPRIYEYKLYSILNREGSIYTR
;
A
#
# COMPACT_ATOMS: atom_id res chain seq x y z
N PHE A 1 14.29 -14.77 -2.76
CA PHE A 1 13.16 -13.87 -2.50
C PHE A 1 12.27 -14.48 -1.42
N ASP A 2 11.72 -15.68 -1.60
CA ASP A 2 10.76 -16.33 -0.70
C ASP A 2 11.26 -16.49 0.75
N TYR A 3 12.56 -16.77 0.92
CA TYR A 3 13.16 -16.85 2.25
C TYR A 3 13.14 -15.50 2.99
N ALA A 4 13.31 -14.39 2.30
CA ALA A 4 13.23 -13.06 2.90
C ALA A 4 11.79 -12.70 3.28
N VAL A 5 10.81 -13.07 2.43
CA VAL A 5 9.39 -12.94 2.75
C VAL A 5 9.05 -13.75 4.01
N LEU A 6 9.41 -15.03 4.04
CA LEU A 6 9.18 -15.90 5.20
C LEU A 6 9.76 -15.30 6.50
N LEU A 7 10.99 -14.77 6.45
CA LEU A 7 11.60 -14.12 7.61
C LEU A 7 10.82 -12.90 8.10
N THR A 8 10.24 -12.14 7.16
CA THR A 8 9.36 -11.01 7.47
C THR A 8 8.08 -11.50 8.15
N ASP A 9 7.42 -12.50 7.57
CA ASP A 9 6.14 -13.05 8.07
C ASP A 9 6.26 -13.68 9.46
N VAL A 10 7.39 -14.33 9.77
CA VAL A 10 7.66 -14.90 11.10
C VAL A 10 8.27 -13.89 12.09
N GLY A 11 8.34 -12.61 11.73
CA GLY A 11 8.79 -11.54 12.62
C GLY A 11 10.28 -11.50 12.92
N GLN A 12 11.14 -12.21 12.14
CA GLN A 12 12.60 -12.16 12.30
C GLN A 12 13.18 -10.92 11.61
N GLN A 13 12.75 -9.73 12.03
CA GLN A 13 13.00 -8.45 11.35
C GLN A 13 14.48 -8.18 11.04
N THR A 14 15.40 -8.47 11.94
CA THR A 14 16.84 -8.24 11.70
C THR A 14 17.37 -9.09 10.56
N LYS A 15 17.09 -10.40 10.59
CA LYS A 15 17.52 -11.32 9.53
C LYS A 15 16.79 -11.04 8.20
N ALA A 16 15.51 -10.66 8.27
CA ALA A 16 14.75 -10.25 7.11
C ALA A 16 15.43 -9.04 6.44
N LEU A 17 15.75 -7.99 7.20
CA LEU A 17 16.41 -6.80 6.67
C LEU A 17 17.77 -7.11 6.05
N GLU A 18 18.65 -7.85 6.75
CA GLU A 18 19.95 -8.27 6.19
C GLU A 18 19.79 -9.05 4.88
N THR A 19 18.78 -9.92 4.82
CA THR A 19 18.49 -10.71 3.60
C THR A 19 18.00 -9.82 2.47
N TRP A 20 17.10 -8.88 2.77
CA TRP A 20 16.59 -7.91 1.79
C TRP A 20 17.68 -6.95 1.28
N GLU A 21 18.60 -6.50 2.17
CA GLU A 21 19.75 -5.68 1.78
C GLU A 21 20.68 -6.41 0.80
N ARG A 22 20.98 -7.68 1.08
CA ARG A 22 21.77 -8.51 0.16
C ARG A 22 21.08 -8.70 -1.18
N LEU A 23 19.76 -8.98 -1.17
CA LEU A 23 18.96 -9.09 -2.39
C LEU A 23 18.95 -7.77 -3.16
N SER A 24 18.75 -6.64 -2.48
CA SER A 24 18.78 -5.31 -3.09
C SER A 24 20.09 -5.05 -3.80
N GLY A 25 21.22 -5.38 -3.19
CA GLY A 25 22.55 -5.23 -3.82
C GLY A 25 22.74 -6.12 -5.06
N ILE A 26 22.15 -7.32 -5.07
CA ILE A 26 22.15 -8.22 -6.23
C ILE A 26 21.26 -7.64 -7.33
N TYR A 27 20.00 -7.30 -7.00
CA TYR A 27 19.05 -6.77 -7.98
C TYR A 27 19.50 -5.44 -8.56
N GLU A 28 20.13 -4.54 -7.78
CA GLU A 28 20.68 -3.31 -8.29
C GLU A 28 21.75 -3.54 -9.38
N ARG A 29 22.67 -4.48 -9.13
CA ARG A 29 23.70 -4.85 -10.13
C ARG A 29 23.09 -5.48 -11.39
N LEU A 30 22.08 -6.32 -11.22
CA LEU A 30 21.37 -6.94 -12.33
C LEU A 30 20.55 -5.91 -13.12
N TYR A 31 19.85 -5.00 -12.42
CA TYR A 31 19.09 -3.91 -13.01
C TYR A 31 19.97 -2.98 -13.83
N ARG A 32 21.17 -2.62 -13.35
CA ARG A 32 22.15 -1.82 -14.14
C ARG A 32 22.60 -2.50 -15.42
N LYS A 33 22.64 -3.85 -15.44
CA LYS A 33 23.05 -4.61 -16.63
C LYS A 33 21.93 -4.86 -17.62
N ALA A 34 20.74 -5.11 -17.15
CA ALA A 34 19.57 -5.45 -17.95
C ALA A 34 18.28 -4.90 -17.28
N PRO A 35 18.01 -3.56 -17.40
CA PRO A 35 16.91 -2.91 -16.74
C PRO A 35 15.55 -3.57 -16.97
N GLN A 36 15.18 -3.82 -18.23
CA GLN A 36 13.88 -4.40 -18.60
C GLN A 36 13.65 -5.79 -17.97
N LYS A 37 14.70 -6.55 -17.73
CA LYS A 37 14.58 -7.90 -17.15
C LYS A 37 14.42 -7.89 -15.64
N TYR A 38 15.04 -6.95 -14.95
CA TYR A 38 15.17 -6.99 -13.50
C TYR A 38 14.48 -5.83 -12.77
N ALA A 39 13.91 -4.87 -13.49
CA ALA A 39 13.23 -3.70 -12.91
C ALA A 39 12.11 -4.10 -11.96
N TYR A 40 11.19 -4.96 -12.40
CA TYR A 40 10.07 -5.43 -11.59
C TYR A 40 10.53 -6.09 -10.28
N GLY A 41 11.43 -7.06 -10.36
CA GLY A 41 11.95 -7.73 -9.16
C GLY A 41 12.70 -6.77 -8.22
N TYR A 42 13.41 -5.77 -8.79
CA TYR A 42 14.11 -4.78 -7.99
C TYR A 42 13.13 -3.84 -7.26
N ALA A 43 12.08 -3.38 -7.94
CA ALA A 43 11.03 -2.56 -7.31
C ALA A 43 10.33 -3.31 -6.17
N GLY A 44 10.02 -4.60 -6.36
CA GLY A 44 9.46 -5.45 -5.31
C GLY A 44 10.37 -5.60 -4.09
N VAL A 45 11.69 -5.79 -4.29
CA VAL A 45 12.66 -5.82 -3.19
C VAL A 45 12.68 -4.49 -2.43
N LEU A 46 12.69 -3.37 -3.14
CA LEU A 46 12.70 -2.03 -2.54
C LEU A 46 11.42 -1.77 -1.72
N ASN A 47 10.25 -2.16 -2.24
CA ASN A 47 8.98 -2.04 -1.52
C ASN A 47 9.00 -2.84 -0.20
N ASN A 48 9.45 -4.10 -0.23
CA ASN A 48 9.51 -4.93 0.98
C ASN A 48 10.52 -4.40 2.01
N MET A 49 11.65 -3.86 1.56
CA MET A 49 12.59 -3.17 2.44
C MET A 49 11.97 -1.93 3.08
N ALA A 50 11.21 -1.15 2.30
CA ALA A 50 10.56 0.05 2.81
C ALA A 50 9.57 -0.29 3.94
N VAL A 51 8.77 -1.34 3.79
CA VAL A 51 7.87 -1.83 4.85
C VAL A 51 8.65 -2.15 6.14
N LEU A 52 9.75 -2.88 6.04
CA LEU A 52 10.58 -3.20 7.22
C LEU A 52 11.22 -1.97 7.87
N TYR A 53 11.61 -0.97 7.09
CA TYR A 53 12.11 0.30 7.64
C TYR A 53 10.97 1.08 8.32
N SER A 54 9.76 1.05 7.75
CA SER A 54 8.57 1.64 8.38
C SER A 54 8.29 1.01 9.75
N ASP A 55 8.28 -0.33 9.84
CA ASP A 55 8.08 -1.08 11.09
C ASP A 55 9.12 -0.75 12.16
N LYS A 56 10.32 -0.34 11.75
CA LYS A 56 11.40 0.10 12.64
C LYS A 56 11.33 1.60 12.99
N GLY A 57 10.43 2.35 12.40
CA GLY A 57 10.37 3.81 12.53
C GLY A 57 11.51 4.55 11.81
N ASP A 58 12.22 3.87 10.89
CA ASP A 58 13.27 4.49 10.08
C ASP A 58 12.67 5.11 8.81
N PHE A 59 12.01 6.22 8.99
CA PHE A 59 11.24 6.90 7.95
C PHE A 59 12.08 7.36 6.75
N ASP A 60 13.33 7.78 6.98
CA ASP A 60 14.17 8.30 5.90
C ASP A 60 14.59 7.19 4.93
N HIS A 61 15.02 6.04 5.47
CA HIS A 61 15.31 4.87 4.65
C HIS A 61 14.04 4.33 3.99
N CYS A 62 12.91 4.26 4.71
CA CYS A 62 11.62 3.85 4.16
C CYS A 62 11.24 4.73 2.95
N LEU A 63 11.20 6.04 3.11
CA LEU A 63 10.88 6.99 2.04
C LEU A 63 11.81 6.84 0.82
N SER A 64 13.12 6.75 1.08
CA SER A 64 14.11 6.57 0.02
C SER A 64 13.87 5.31 -0.82
N LYS A 65 13.47 4.18 -0.17
CA LYS A 65 13.17 2.93 -0.88
C LYS A 65 11.87 3.02 -1.68
N TYR A 66 10.82 3.61 -1.09
CA TYR A 66 9.57 3.81 -1.82
C TYR A 66 9.75 4.71 -3.04
N LEU A 67 10.41 5.85 -2.91
CA LEU A 67 10.62 6.76 -4.04
C LEU A 67 11.43 6.10 -5.17
N LYS A 68 12.43 5.27 -4.82
CA LYS A 68 13.19 4.53 -5.82
C LYS A 68 12.33 3.46 -6.51
N ALA A 69 11.43 2.81 -5.78
CA ALA A 69 10.48 1.85 -6.36
C ALA A 69 9.49 2.55 -7.29
N VAL A 70 8.96 3.73 -6.91
CA VAL A 70 8.10 4.56 -7.77
C VAL A 70 8.79 4.89 -9.09
N ASP A 71 10.02 5.41 -9.07
CA ASP A 71 10.77 5.73 -10.31
C ASP A 71 10.94 4.51 -11.24
N ILE A 72 11.12 3.32 -10.66
CA ILE A 72 11.24 2.09 -11.45
C ILE A 72 9.88 1.70 -12.05
N TYR A 73 8.79 1.74 -11.27
CA TYR A 73 7.46 1.42 -11.78
C TYR A 73 6.97 2.43 -12.82
N ASP A 74 7.25 3.73 -12.65
CA ASP A 74 6.94 4.76 -13.63
C ASP A 74 7.65 4.53 -14.98
N ARG A 75 8.85 3.93 -14.96
CA ARG A 75 9.54 3.51 -16.20
C ARG A 75 8.92 2.29 -16.81
N LEU A 76 8.59 1.29 -16.01
CA LEU A 76 7.93 0.07 -16.46
C LEU A 76 6.55 0.36 -17.07
N ASP A 77 5.79 1.26 -16.45
CA ASP A 77 4.46 1.64 -16.95
C ASP A 77 4.53 2.38 -18.29
N ARG A 78 5.55 3.20 -18.52
CA ARG A 78 5.77 3.83 -19.84
C ARG A 78 6.08 2.80 -20.96
N GLU A 79 6.68 1.67 -20.63
CA GLU A 79 7.00 0.60 -21.58
C GLU A 79 5.82 -0.34 -21.79
N GLY A 80 4.97 -0.53 -20.78
CA GLY A 80 3.80 -1.41 -20.82
C GLY A 80 2.69 -0.92 -19.91
N PRO A 81 1.89 0.09 -20.34
CA PRO A 81 0.88 0.69 -19.49
C PRO A 81 -0.14 -0.32 -18.95
N GLY A 82 -0.44 -0.22 -17.68
CA GLY A 82 -1.45 -1.02 -17.00
C GLY A 82 -1.01 -2.43 -16.56
N ILE A 83 0.21 -2.87 -16.92
CA ILE A 83 0.70 -4.21 -16.53
C ILE A 83 0.99 -4.29 -15.03
N TYR A 84 1.45 -3.20 -14.44
CA TYR A 84 1.91 -3.11 -13.05
C TYR A 84 0.97 -2.30 -12.15
N ASP A 85 -0.23 -2.00 -12.62
CA ASP A 85 -1.21 -1.15 -11.92
C ASP A 85 -1.46 -1.62 -10.48
N ASP A 86 -1.57 -2.94 -10.25
CA ASP A 86 -1.76 -3.49 -8.91
C ASP A 86 -0.61 -3.16 -7.96
N ASP A 87 0.62 -3.37 -8.41
CA ASP A 87 1.82 -3.07 -7.63
C ASP A 87 1.98 -1.57 -7.39
N ILE A 88 1.68 -0.75 -8.40
CA ILE A 88 1.71 0.72 -8.31
C ILE A 88 0.69 1.21 -7.29
N ALA A 89 -0.56 0.72 -7.35
CA ALA A 89 -1.59 1.10 -6.39
C ALA A 89 -1.21 0.73 -4.95
N ARG A 90 -0.66 -0.47 -4.75
CA ARG A 90 -0.16 -0.92 -3.45
C ARG A 90 0.99 -0.06 -2.94
N LEU A 91 1.96 0.26 -3.80
CA LEU A 91 3.09 1.12 -3.45
C LEU A 91 2.65 2.54 -3.09
N LYS A 92 1.71 3.11 -3.85
CA LYS A 92 1.11 4.42 -3.59
C LYS A 92 0.36 4.45 -2.25
N ASN A 93 -0.42 3.42 -1.94
CA ASN A 93 -1.08 3.29 -0.65
C ASN A 93 -0.07 3.23 0.52
N ASN A 94 1.01 2.46 0.38
CA ASN A 94 2.05 2.37 1.40
C ASN A 94 2.78 3.72 1.61
N LEU A 95 3.07 4.44 0.51
CA LEU A 95 3.68 5.76 0.57
C LEU A 95 2.73 6.78 1.23
N GLY A 96 1.43 6.70 0.94
CA GLY A 96 0.41 7.50 1.60
C GLY A 96 0.37 7.24 3.11
N THR A 97 0.45 5.98 3.53
CA THR A 97 0.53 5.61 4.96
C THR A 97 1.77 6.22 5.60
N LEU A 98 2.94 6.11 4.96
CA LEU A 98 4.18 6.71 5.46
C LEU A 98 4.06 8.23 5.65
N TYR A 99 3.44 8.94 4.71
CA TYR A 99 3.20 10.38 4.86
C TYR A 99 2.20 10.69 5.97
N SER A 100 1.15 9.86 6.13
CA SER A 100 0.17 10.00 7.20
C SER A 100 0.81 9.84 8.58
N ASP A 101 1.72 8.86 8.75
CA ASP A 101 2.46 8.62 9.99
C ASP A 101 3.42 9.78 10.35
N ARG A 102 3.71 10.66 9.39
CA ARG A 102 4.51 11.88 9.56
C ARG A 102 3.66 13.15 9.66
N ASP A 103 2.37 13.02 9.83
CA ASP A 103 1.41 14.13 9.82
C ASP A 103 1.39 14.97 8.52
N GLU A 104 1.96 14.42 7.43
CA GLU A 104 1.99 15.05 6.10
C GLU A 104 0.72 14.72 5.31
N TYR A 105 -0.47 14.98 5.90
CA TYR A 105 -1.77 14.49 5.42
C TYR A 105 -2.10 14.88 3.97
N ASN A 106 -1.71 16.07 3.52
CA ASN A 106 -1.95 16.49 2.12
C ASN A 106 -1.19 15.60 1.13
N LYS A 107 0.05 15.20 1.46
CA LYS A 107 0.81 14.26 0.63
C LYS A 107 0.21 12.87 0.72
N ALA A 108 -0.18 12.43 1.92
CA ALA A 108 -0.84 11.15 2.13
C ALA A 108 -2.09 11.04 1.25
N LEU A 109 -2.98 12.03 1.31
CA LEU A 109 -4.20 12.06 0.51
C LEU A 109 -3.92 12.07 -1.00
N SER A 110 -2.87 12.74 -1.46
CA SER A 110 -2.46 12.70 -2.87
C SER A 110 -2.11 11.29 -3.33
N GLU A 111 -1.31 10.56 -2.54
CA GLU A 111 -0.91 9.20 -2.87
C GLU A 111 -2.07 8.20 -2.75
N PHE A 112 -2.92 8.34 -1.72
CA PHE A 112 -4.12 7.52 -1.57
C PHE A 112 -5.13 7.74 -2.71
N ASN A 113 -5.34 8.98 -3.16
CA ASN A 113 -6.23 9.27 -4.29
C ASN A 113 -5.73 8.60 -5.57
N GLU A 114 -4.43 8.64 -5.83
CA GLU A 114 -3.85 7.96 -6.99
C GLU A 114 -3.98 6.43 -6.87
N ALA A 115 -3.73 5.86 -5.68
CA ALA A 115 -3.94 4.44 -5.43
C ALA A 115 -5.41 4.02 -5.64
N ALA A 116 -6.36 4.82 -5.14
CA ALA A 116 -7.79 4.57 -5.29
C ALA A 116 -8.22 4.65 -6.76
N ARG A 117 -7.73 5.65 -7.52
CA ARG A 117 -8.00 5.79 -8.95
C ARG A 117 -7.55 4.54 -9.73
N ILE A 118 -6.32 4.08 -9.50
CA ILE A 118 -5.78 2.90 -10.17
C ILE A 118 -6.61 1.65 -9.79
N ARG A 119 -6.95 1.46 -8.51
CA ARG A 119 -7.80 0.35 -8.06
C ARG A 119 -9.17 0.38 -8.71
N PHE A 120 -9.78 1.55 -8.83
CA PHE A 120 -11.08 1.70 -9.49
C PHE A 120 -11.01 1.32 -10.97
N GLU A 121 -9.94 1.68 -11.67
CA GLU A 121 -9.71 1.29 -13.07
C GLU A 121 -9.46 -0.21 -13.23
N LEU A 122 -8.77 -0.85 -12.29
CA LEU A 122 -8.59 -2.31 -12.25
C LEU A 122 -9.92 -3.01 -12.04
N LEU A 123 -10.75 -2.55 -11.10
CA LEU A 123 -12.07 -3.11 -10.83
C LEU A 123 -13.05 -3.00 -12.01
N ALA A 124 -12.89 -2.00 -12.86
CA ALA A 124 -13.67 -1.89 -14.09
C ALA A 124 -13.30 -2.97 -15.13
N LYS A 125 -12.09 -3.55 -15.03
CA LYS A 125 -11.60 -4.63 -15.90
C LYS A 125 -11.93 -6.01 -15.32
N ASP A 126 -11.72 -6.16 -14.02
CA ASP A 126 -11.94 -7.41 -13.28
C ASP A 126 -12.41 -7.06 -11.87
N ASN A 127 -13.63 -7.46 -11.51
CA ASN A 127 -14.24 -7.19 -10.21
C ASN A 127 -13.74 -8.17 -9.13
N ASP A 128 -12.43 -8.33 -9.03
CA ASP A 128 -11.75 -9.22 -8.12
C ASP A 128 -11.97 -8.82 -6.64
N PRO A 129 -12.34 -9.79 -5.75
CA PRO A 129 -12.58 -9.53 -4.33
C PRO A 129 -11.41 -8.91 -3.59
N ASP A 130 -10.17 -9.30 -3.91
CA ASP A 130 -8.97 -8.78 -3.25
C ASP A 130 -8.75 -7.31 -3.64
N SER A 131 -8.99 -6.95 -4.89
CA SER A 131 -8.94 -5.57 -5.37
C SER A 131 -10.03 -4.70 -4.74
N ARG A 132 -11.27 -5.23 -4.56
CA ARG A 132 -12.33 -4.53 -3.82
C ARG A 132 -11.93 -4.29 -2.37
N SER A 133 -11.41 -5.31 -1.70
CA SER A 133 -10.92 -5.22 -0.33
C SER A 133 -9.78 -4.21 -0.18
N ALA A 134 -8.83 -4.18 -1.13
CA ALA A 134 -7.74 -3.22 -1.15
C ALA A 134 -8.24 -1.77 -1.34
N LEU A 135 -9.29 -1.55 -2.16
CA LEU A 135 -9.91 -0.23 -2.29
C LEU A 135 -10.55 0.22 -0.98
N ALA A 136 -11.23 -0.69 -0.26
CA ALA A 136 -11.78 -0.38 1.06
C ALA A 136 -10.69 0.00 2.06
N ASP A 137 -9.55 -0.68 2.07
CA ASP A 137 -8.40 -0.32 2.91
C ASP A 137 -7.86 1.08 2.59
N ILE A 138 -7.76 1.44 1.30
CA ILE A 138 -7.34 2.79 0.88
C ILE A 138 -8.34 3.84 1.39
N TYR A 139 -9.64 3.61 1.29
CA TYR A 139 -10.65 4.54 1.81
C TYR A 139 -10.56 4.69 3.33
N CYS A 140 -10.28 3.62 4.07
CA CYS A 140 -10.02 3.70 5.50
C CYS A 140 -8.78 4.55 5.83
N ASN A 141 -7.72 4.44 5.04
CA ASN A 141 -6.51 5.23 5.21
C ASN A 141 -6.75 6.71 4.88
N MET A 142 -7.50 7.00 3.81
CA MET A 142 -7.94 8.36 3.48
C MET A 142 -8.77 8.97 4.61
N ALA A 143 -9.72 8.21 5.16
CA ALA A 143 -10.54 8.67 6.27
C ALA A 143 -9.69 8.99 7.51
N THR A 144 -8.68 8.19 7.80
CA THR A 144 -7.73 8.46 8.89
C THR A 144 -6.97 9.77 8.65
N ALA A 145 -6.41 9.98 7.47
CA ALA A 145 -5.70 11.21 7.13
C ALA A 145 -6.61 12.44 7.20
N LEU A 146 -7.87 12.33 6.73
CA LEU A 146 -8.87 13.39 6.81
C LEU A 146 -9.31 13.70 8.25
N GLN A 147 -9.46 12.69 9.09
CA GLN A 147 -9.79 12.87 10.50
C GLN A 147 -8.71 13.69 11.21
N PHE A 148 -7.43 13.38 10.97
CA PHE A 148 -6.31 14.08 11.59
C PHE A 148 -6.02 15.45 10.97
N SER A 149 -6.48 15.70 9.74
CA SER A 149 -6.40 17.02 9.09
C SER A 149 -7.65 17.90 9.29
N ASP A 150 -8.51 17.56 10.25
CA ASP A 150 -9.72 18.30 10.65
C ASP A 150 -10.82 18.37 9.56
N HIS A 151 -10.99 17.25 8.82
CA HIS A 151 -12.04 17.07 7.81
C HIS A 151 -12.96 15.87 8.13
N PRO A 152 -13.62 15.84 9.33
CA PRO A 152 -14.32 14.64 9.79
C PRO A 152 -15.53 14.25 8.92
N GLN A 153 -16.21 15.22 8.28
CA GLN A 153 -17.35 14.92 7.40
C GLN A 153 -16.91 14.19 6.12
N GLU A 154 -15.74 14.53 5.58
CA GLU A 154 -15.18 13.81 4.43
C GLU A 154 -14.66 12.43 4.87
N ALA A 155 -14.03 12.33 6.03
CA ALA A 155 -13.61 11.07 6.61
C ALA A 155 -14.79 10.08 6.73
N LEU A 156 -15.95 10.52 7.25
CA LEU A 156 -17.15 9.70 7.33
C LEU A 156 -17.67 9.20 5.97
N ARG A 157 -17.52 10.00 4.91
CA ARG A 157 -17.91 9.55 3.56
C ARG A 157 -17.05 8.40 3.08
N TYR A 158 -15.73 8.46 3.30
CA TYR A 158 -14.83 7.37 2.92
C TYR A 158 -15.03 6.12 3.79
N ILE A 159 -15.29 6.28 5.08
CA ILE A 159 -15.67 5.16 5.95
C ILE A 159 -16.95 4.47 5.44
N ALA A 160 -17.98 5.24 5.07
CA ALA A 160 -19.21 4.68 4.53
C ALA A 160 -18.99 3.92 3.21
N GLN A 161 -18.12 4.42 2.32
CA GLN A 161 -17.76 3.72 1.09
C GLN A 161 -17.01 2.42 1.37
N ALA A 162 -16.01 2.44 2.26
CA ALA A 162 -15.28 1.25 2.65
C ALA A 162 -16.21 0.19 3.30
N HIS A 163 -17.13 0.64 4.17
CA HIS A 163 -18.12 -0.24 4.80
C HIS A 163 -19.02 -0.90 3.76
N ALA A 164 -19.53 -0.15 2.78
CA ALA A 164 -20.40 -0.69 1.73
C ALA A 164 -19.68 -1.79 0.92
N ILE A 165 -18.41 -1.57 0.55
CA ILE A 165 -17.61 -2.56 -0.17
C ILE A 165 -17.43 -3.84 0.67
N LEU A 166 -17.07 -3.70 1.94
CA LEU A 166 -16.80 -4.87 2.80
C LEU A 166 -18.08 -5.60 3.20
N ASP A 167 -19.22 -4.89 3.34
CA ASP A 167 -20.53 -5.53 3.59
C ASP A 167 -20.97 -6.39 2.40
N GLU A 168 -20.72 -5.95 1.16
CA GLU A 168 -20.94 -6.76 -0.02
C GLU A 168 -20.01 -7.97 -0.07
N LEU A 169 -18.71 -7.76 0.21
CA LEU A 169 -17.72 -8.84 0.24
C LEU A 169 -18.04 -9.89 1.31
N ASP A 170 -18.49 -9.48 2.50
CA ASP A 170 -18.85 -10.43 3.57
C ASP A 170 -20.11 -11.24 3.24
N LYS A 171 -21.06 -10.68 2.48
CA LYS A 171 -22.21 -11.42 1.95
C LYS A 171 -21.80 -12.46 0.91
N GLU A 172 -20.83 -12.12 0.04
CA GLU A 172 -20.31 -13.04 -0.98
C GLU A 172 -19.40 -14.13 -0.38
N PHE A 173 -18.59 -13.75 0.62
CA PHE A 173 -17.57 -14.59 1.26
C PHE A 173 -17.68 -14.50 2.79
N PRO A 174 -18.69 -15.13 3.40
CA PRO A 174 -18.97 -14.98 4.82
C PRO A 174 -17.77 -15.30 5.71
N ARG A 175 -17.53 -14.46 6.71
CA ARG A 175 -16.46 -14.54 7.73
C ARG A 175 -15.06 -14.21 7.23
N ILE A 176 -14.83 -14.07 5.92
CA ILE A 176 -13.47 -13.71 5.42
C ILE A 176 -13.16 -12.26 5.72
N TYR A 177 -14.12 -11.35 5.57
CA TYR A 177 -13.93 -9.91 5.73
C TYR A 177 -14.50 -9.35 7.05
N GLU A 178 -15.07 -10.18 7.90
CA GLU A 178 -15.73 -9.79 9.16
C GLU A 178 -14.78 -8.95 10.05
N TYR A 179 -13.52 -9.33 10.16
CA TYR A 179 -12.54 -8.59 10.96
C TYR A 179 -12.29 -7.16 10.44
N LYS A 180 -12.36 -6.94 9.11
CA LYS A 180 -12.25 -5.60 8.52
C LYS A 180 -13.48 -4.75 8.81
N LEU A 181 -14.68 -5.34 8.78
CA LEU A 181 -15.91 -4.67 9.17
C LEU A 181 -15.86 -4.16 10.62
N TYR A 182 -15.39 -4.99 11.55
CA TYR A 182 -15.16 -4.54 12.94
C TYR A 182 -14.16 -3.39 13.04
N SER A 183 -13.08 -3.43 12.25
CA SER A 183 -12.10 -2.35 12.22
C SER A 183 -12.70 -1.03 11.74
N ILE A 184 -13.57 -1.08 10.72
CA ILE A 184 -14.26 0.11 10.20
C ILE A 184 -15.20 0.70 11.24
N LEU A 185 -16.02 -0.11 11.91
CA LEU A 185 -16.94 0.36 12.95
C LEU A 185 -16.19 1.05 14.09
N ASN A 186 -15.04 0.55 14.48
CA ASN A 186 -14.20 1.19 15.48
C ASN A 186 -13.65 2.55 15.01
N ARG A 187 -13.25 2.66 13.74
CA ARG A 187 -12.77 3.92 13.13
C ARG A 187 -13.91 4.95 13.06
N GLU A 188 -15.09 4.52 12.61
CA GLU A 188 -16.28 5.37 12.55
C GLU A 188 -16.60 5.95 13.95
N GLY A 189 -16.65 5.10 14.98
CA GLY A 189 -16.83 5.53 16.35
C GLY A 189 -15.79 6.55 16.82
N SER A 190 -14.52 6.38 16.41
CA SER A 190 -13.44 7.32 16.77
C SER A 190 -13.60 8.70 16.12
N ILE A 191 -14.21 8.79 14.94
CA ILE A 191 -14.46 10.07 14.25
C ILE A 191 -15.57 10.87 14.97
N TYR A 192 -16.61 10.19 15.47
CA TYR A 192 -17.70 10.86 16.19
C TYR A 192 -17.32 11.35 17.59
N THR A 193 -16.25 10.82 18.18
CA THR A 193 -15.85 11.15 19.56
C THR A 193 -14.82 12.28 19.67
N ARG A 194 -14.42 12.88 18.55
CA ARG A 194 -13.54 14.06 18.49
C ARG A 194 -14.31 15.33 18.14
#